data_57d31693bd023a1bcce24907fcfbb3a8
#
_entry.id   57d31693bd023a1bcce24907fcfbb3a8
#
_cell.length_a   1.000
_cell.length_b   1.000
_cell.length_c   1.000
_cell.angle_alpha   90.00
_cell.angle_beta   90.00
_cell.angle_gamma   90.00
#
_symmetry.space_group_name_H-M   'P 1'
#
loop_
_entity.id
_entity.type
_entity.pdbx_description
1 polymer ?
#
loop_
_entity_poly.entity_id
_entity_poly.type
_entity_poly.pdbx_seq_one_letter_code
_entity_poly.pdbx_strand_id
1 'polypeptide(L)'
;HLLEVCKGSNTSAEISFDKLPLLPNILKYIENDCVPGGTQRNFDSYGDQISRLSNLERSIICDPQTSGGLLVSVSNEALGEFEKLMELNGLNLNPIGKITQKNDESKTIVLK
;
A
#
# COMPACT_ATOMS: atom_id res chain seq x y z
N HIS A 1 -0.93 -0.29 7.81
CA HIS A 1 -0.21 0.99 7.99
C HIS A 1 -0.90 2.13 7.24
N LEU A 2 -1.24 2.00 5.94
CA LEU A 2 -1.97 3.04 5.20
C LEU A 2 -3.35 3.32 5.80
N LEU A 3 -4.07 2.29 6.25
CA LEU A 3 -5.35 2.46 6.96
C LEU A 3 -5.20 3.29 8.23
N GLU A 4 -4.14 3.07 9.00
CA GLU A 4 -3.87 3.87 10.20
C GLU A 4 -3.58 5.34 9.85
N VAL A 5 -2.83 5.58 8.77
CA VAL A 5 -2.61 6.95 8.26
C VAL A 5 -3.94 7.59 7.86
N CYS A 6 -4.76 6.90 7.06
CA CYS A 6 -6.06 7.42 6.62
C CYS A 6 -7.02 7.68 7.79
N LYS A 7 -7.10 6.79 8.77
CA LYS A 7 -7.91 6.97 9.97
C LYS A 7 -7.45 8.17 10.80
N GLY A 8 -6.15 8.27 11.05
CA GLY A 8 -5.57 9.35 11.86
C GLY A 8 -5.73 10.73 11.21
N SER A 9 -5.76 10.81 9.88
CA SER A 9 -5.92 12.05 9.11
C SER A 9 -7.36 12.30 8.61
N ASN A 10 -8.28 11.40 8.89
CA ASN A 10 -9.66 11.45 8.38
C ASN A 10 -9.73 11.55 6.85
N THR A 11 -8.95 10.71 6.17
CA THR A 11 -8.84 10.65 4.71
C THR A 11 -9.15 9.25 4.18
N SER A 12 -9.14 9.09 2.87
CA SER A 12 -9.16 7.83 2.14
C SER A 12 -7.93 7.75 1.22
N ALA A 13 -7.70 6.60 0.59
CA ALA A 13 -6.60 6.42 -0.34
C ALA A 13 -7.00 5.57 -1.55
N GLU A 14 -6.42 5.89 -2.70
CA GLU A 14 -6.42 5.07 -3.90
C GLU A 14 -5.02 4.54 -4.15
N ILE A 15 -4.86 3.23 -4.34
CA ILE A 15 -3.58 2.55 -4.58
C ILE A 15 -3.63 1.84 -5.93
N SER A 16 -2.60 2.06 -6.75
CA SER A 16 -2.38 1.32 -7.99
C SER A 16 -1.56 0.07 -7.70
N PHE A 17 -2.19 -1.10 -7.80
CA PHE A 17 -1.55 -2.37 -7.44
C PHE A 17 -0.31 -2.67 -8.29
N ASP A 18 -0.37 -2.36 -9.57
CA ASP A 18 0.71 -2.53 -10.54
C ASP A 18 1.95 -1.68 -10.26
N LYS A 19 1.81 -0.64 -9.43
CA LYS A 19 2.91 0.27 -9.04
C LYS A 19 3.56 -0.09 -7.72
N LEU A 20 3.08 -1.10 -7.03
CA LEU A 20 3.70 -1.55 -5.79
C LEU A 20 5.09 -2.14 -6.07
N PRO A 21 6.14 -1.66 -5.40
CA PRO A 21 7.50 -2.19 -5.57
C PRO A 21 7.59 -3.55 -4.88
N LEU A 22 7.52 -4.63 -5.66
CA LEU A 22 7.61 -5.99 -5.15
C LEU A 22 9.05 -6.48 -5.10
N LEU A 23 9.39 -7.26 -4.08
CA LEU A 23 10.66 -7.95 -4.00
C LEU A 23 10.78 -8.98 -5.15
N PRO A 24 12.00 -9.24 -5.64
CA PRO A 24 12.21 -10.26 -6.66
C PRO A 24 11.63 -11.63 -6.25
N ASN A 25 11.01 -12.30 -7.20
CA ASN A 25 10.44 -13.65 -7.03
C ASN A 25 9.23 -13.76 -6.07
N ILE A 26 8.69 -12.68 -5.53
CA ILE A 26 7.55 -12.76 -4.59
C ILE A 26 6.36 -13.50 -5.21
N LEU A 27 6.05 -13.27 -6.47
CA LEU A 27 4.95 -13.94 -7.18
C LEU A 27 5.16 -15.46 -7.21
N LYS A 28 6.38 -15.91 -7.48
CA LYS A 28 6.73 -17.33 -7.47
C LYS A 28 6.56 -17.97 -6.09
N TYR A 29 6.87 -17.25 -5.02
CA TYR A 29 6.64 -17.74 -3.67
C TYR A 29 5.15 -17.87 -3.37
N ILE A 30 4.34 -16.88 -3.76
CA ILE A 30 2.88 -16.93 -3.59
C ILE A 30 2.26 -18.10 -4.40
N GLU A 31 2.69 -18.31 -5.64
CA GLU A 31 2.27 -19.44 -6.47
C GLU A 31 2.59 -20.82 -5.85
N ASN A 32 3.63 -20.89 -5.05
CA ASN A 32 4.01 -22.09 -4.29
C ASN A 32 3.44 -22.12 -2.86
N ASP A 33 2.37 -21.36 -2.62
CA ASP A 33 1.65 -21.27 -1.32
C ASP A 33 2.55 -20.82 -0.14
N CYS A 34 3.62 -20.10 -0.44
CA CYS A 34 4.52 -19.53 0.58
C CYS A 34 3.97 -18.18 1.07
N VAL A 35 2.80 -18.19 1.71
CA VAL A 35 2.14 -17.01 2.24
C VAL A 35 2.15 -17.06 3.77
N PRO A 36 2.63 -16.00 4.46
CA PRO A 36 2.65 -15.99 5.92
C PRO A 36 1.26 -16.07 6.54
N GLY A 37 1.09 -16.83 7.61
CA GLY A 37 -0.20 -16.95 8.32
C GLY A 37 -0.72 -15.61 8.89
N GLY A 38 0.14 -14.62 9.05
CA GLY A 38 -0.23 -13.25 9.43
C GLY A 38 -1.05 -12.51 8.36
N THR A 39 -0.90 -12.87 7.09
CA THR A 39 -1.65 -12.30 5.97
C THR A 39 -3.16 -12.46 6.17
N GLN A 40 -3.59 -13.66 6.56
CA GLN A 40 -5.01 -13.90 6.82
C GLN A 40 -5.51 -13.08 8.01
N ARG A 41 -4.75 -13.01 9.11
CA ARG A 41 -5.11 -12.21 10.29
C ARG A 41 -5.22 -10.71 9.96
N ASN A 42 -4.31 -10.19 9.13
CA ASN A 42 -4.39 -8.81 8.68
C ASN A 42 -5.63 -8.57 7.82
N PHE A 43 -5.95 -9.48 6.92
CA PHE A 43 -7.16 -9.38 6.10
C PHE A 43 -8.44 -9.46 6.96
N ASP A 44 -8.51 -10.37 7.93
CA ASP A 44 -9.66 -10.50 8.83
C ASP A 44 -9.87 -9.24 9.68
N SER A 45 -8.78 -8.55 10.03
CA SER A 45 -8.83 -7.34 10.86
C SER A 45 -9.14 -6.06 10.08
N TYR A 46 -8.76 -5.98 8.81
CA TYR A 46 -8.75 -4.71 8.05
C TYR A 46 -9.43 -4.80 6.68
N GLY A 47 -9.69 -5.99 6.16
CA GLY A 47 -10.17 -6.20 4.78
C GLY A 47 -11.55 -5.60 4.50
N ASP A 48 -12.38 -5.43 5.52
CA ASP A 48 -13.68 -4.77 5.43
C ASP A 48 -13.60 -3.29 5.02
N GLN A 49 -12.43 -2.66 5.22
CA GLN A 49 -12.17 -1.25 4.92
C GLN A 49 -11.44 -1.05 3.58
N ILE A 50 -11.15 -2.14 2.88
CA ILE A 50 -10.46 -2.14 1.58
C ILE A 50 -11.45 -2.58 0.51
N SER A 51 -11.33 -2.08 -0.71
CA SER A 51 -12.10 -2.57 -1.86
C SER A 51 -11.88 -4.07 -2.06
N ARG A 52 -12.76 -4.70 -2.85
CA ARG A 52 -12.63 -6.15 -3.12
C ARG A 52 -11.25 -6.49 -3.68
N LEU A 53 -10.63 -7.53 -3.12
CA LEU A 53 -9.32 -8.02 -3.48
C LEU A 53 -9.40 -9.42 -4.11
N SER A 54 -8.57 -9.68 -5.09
CA SER A 54 -8.22 -11.03 -5.52
C SER A 54 -7.34 -11.72 -4.46
N ASN A 55 -7.15 -13.04 -4.58
CA ASN A 55 -6.24 -13.76 -3.67
C ASN A 55 -4.80 -13.26 -3.75
N LEU A 56 -4.33 -12.93 -4.96
CA LEU A 56 -2.99 -12.40 -5.16
C LEU A 56 -2.81 -11.04 -4.48
N GLU A 57 -3.73 -10.11 -4.74
CA GLU A 57 -3.69 -8.78 -4.12
C GLU A 57 -3.72 -8.88 -2.60
N ARG A 58 -4.58 -9.74 -2.05
CA ARG A 58 -4.64 -9.99 -0.61
C ARG A 58 -3.30 -10.51 -0.07
N SER A 59 -2.67 -11.46 -0.75
CA SER A 59 -1.38 -12.01 -0.33
C SER A 59 -0.27 -10.97 -0.28
N ILE A 60 -0.31 -9.98 -1.16
CA ILE A 60 0.69 -8.92 -1.24
C ILE A 60 0.41 -7.79 -0.24
N ILE A 61 -0.80 -7.21 -0.28
CA ILE A 61 -1.06 -5.99 0.51
C ILE A 61 -1.36 -6.26 1.99
N CYS A 62 -1.71 -7.50 2.34
CA CYS A 62 -1.92 -7.91 3.74
C CYS A 62 -0.70 -8.62 4.33
N ASP A 63 0.44 -8.63 3.63
CA ASP A 63 1.67 -9.26 4.13
C ASP A 63 2.10 -8.65 5.47
N PRO A 64 2.39 -9.47 6.51
CA PRO A 64 2.81 -8.98 7.82
C PRO A 64 4.28 -8.54 7.78
N GLN A 65 4.52 -7.25 7.67
CA GLN A 65 5.87 -6.68 7.61
C GLN A 65 6.28 -6.06 8.94
N THR A 66 7.28 -6.62 9.58
CA THR A 66 7.86 -6.11 10.84
C THR A 66 8.87 -5.00 10.59
N SER A 67 9.64 -5.07 9.53
CA SER A 67 10.70 -4.12 9.17
C SER A 67 10.63 -3.77 7.68
N GLY A 68 9.46 -3.37 7.23
CA GLY A 68 9.22 -2.94 5.86
C GLY A 68 9.84 -1.55 5.56
N GLY A 69 9.68 -1.12 4.32
CA GLY A 69 10.05 0.23 3.90
C GLY A 69 9.14 1.31 4.49
N LEU A 70 9.48 2.56 4.25
CA LEU A 70 8.66 3.70 4.65
C LEU A 70 7.51 3.91 3.66
N LEU A 71 6.34 4.20 4.21
CA LEU A 71 5.22 4.74 3.45
C LEU A 71 5.18 6.26 3.69
N VAL A 72 5.41 7.03 2.64
CA VAL A 72 5.52 8.49 2.73
C VAL A 72 4.38 9.15 1.96
N SER A 73 3.63 10.01 2.64
CA SER A 73 2.66 10.90 2.02
C SER A 73 3.29 12.27 1.78
N VAL A 74 3.25 12.73 0.54
CA VAL A 74 3.87 14.00 0.12
C VAL A 74 2.80 14.90 -0.47
N SER A 75 2.78 16.19 -0.07
CA SER A 75 1.89 17.17 -0.68
C SER A 75 2.29 17.47 -2.12
N ASN A 76 1.33 17.89 -2.94
CA ASN A 76 1.61 18.23 -4.34
C ASN A 76 2.67 19.33 -4.48
N GLU A 77 2.68 20.27 -3.56
CA GLU A 77 3.63 21.40 -3.55
C GLU A 77 5.07 20.95 -3.26
N ALA A 78 5.23 19.91 -2.42
CA ALA A 78 6.53 19.38 -2.02
C ALA A 78 7.02 18.22 -2.92
N LEU A 79 6.20 17.75 -3.86
CA LEU A 79 6.50 16.56 -4.65
C LEU A 79 7.81 16.69 -5.43
N GLY A 80 8.02 17.82 -6.13
CA GLY A 80 9.22 18.01 -6.94
C GLY A 80 10.52 18.13 -6.12
N GLU A 81 10.43 18.66 -4.89
CA GLU A 81 11.58 18.69 -3.97
C GLU A 81 11.87 17.28 -3.41
N PHE A 82 10.83 16.55 -3.06
CA PHE A 82 10.93 15.17 -2.60
C PHE A 82 11.57 14.26 -3.66
N GLU A 83 11.10 14.33 -4.90
CA GLU A 83 11.65 13.53 -6.02
C GLU A 83 13.14 13.81 -6.23
N LYS A 84 13.54 15.07 -6.25
CA LYS A 84 14.97 15.44 -6.35
C LYS A 84 15.80 14.89 -5.19
N LEU A 85 15.27 14.95 -3.96
CA LEU A 85 15.96 14.39 -2.80
C LEU A 85 16.14 12.86 -2.94
N MET A 86 15.14 12.16 -3.43
CA MET A 86 15.22 10.71 -3.65
C MET A 86 16.22 10.37 -4.74
N GLU A 87 16.22 11.07 -5.87
CA GLU A 87 17.20 10.89 -6.95
C GLU A 87 18.65 11.11 -6.47
N LEU A 88 18.89 12.17 -5.69
CA LEU A 88 20.21 12.46 -5.11
C LEU A 88 20.71 11.34 -4.18
N ASN A 89 19.79 10.57 -3.61
CA ASN A 89 20.12 9.41 -2.77
C ASN A 89 20.06 8.07 -3.53
N GLY A 90 19.98 8.11 -4.86
CA GLY A 90 19.96 6.90 -5.71
C GLY A 90 18.66 6.10 -5.63
N LEU A 91 17.57 6.72 -5.17
CA LEU A 91 16.25 6.09 -5.07
C LEU A 91 15.36 6.54 -6.23
N ASN A 92 15.04 5.59 -7.12
CA ASN A 92 14.05 5.78 -8.18
C ASN A 92 12.68 5.33 -7.66
N LEU A 93 11.90 6.28 -7.17
CA LEU A 93 10.58 6.02 -6.59
C LEU A 93 9.47 6.50 -7.53
N ASN A 94 8.44 5.69 -7.68
CA ASN A 94 7.21 6.08 -8.35
C ASN A 94 6.07 6.16 -7.32
N PRO A 95 5.13 7.12 -7.46
CA PRO A 95 3.94 7.13 -6.62
C PRO A 95 3.14 5.84 -6.79
N ILE A 96 2.82 5.19 -5.67
CA ILE A 96 1.99 3.98 -5.66
C ILE A 96 0.50 4.30 -5.54
N GLY A 97 0.15 5.55 -5.29
CA GLY A 97 -1.23 5.97 -5.12
C GLY A 97 -1.36 7.42 -4.69
N LYS A 98 -2.51 7.77 -4.19
CA LYS A 98 -2.80 9.11 -3.67
C LYS A 98 -3.73 9.06 -2.46
N ILE A 99 -3.56 10.01 -1.56
CA ILE A 99 -4.52 10.29 -0.49
C ILE A 99 -5.67 11.12 -1.08
N THR A 100 -6.88 10.80 -0.69
CA THR A 100 -8.11 11.48 -1.15
C THR A 100 -8.91 11.97 0.05
N GLN A 101 -9.87 12.86 -0.20
CA GLN A 101 -10.84 13.20 0.82
C GLN A 101 -11.60 11.95 1.26
N LYS A 102 -11.92 11.87 2.55
CA LYS A 102 -12.73 10.78 3.08
C LYS A 102 -14.08 10.71 2.34
N ASN A 103 -14.42 9.52 1.93
CA ASN A 103 -15.72 9.22 1.33
C ASN A 103 -16.38 8.11 2.15
N ASP A 104 -17.42 8.46 2.90
CA ASP A 104 -18.13 7.53 3.79
C ASP A 104 -18.97 6.51 3.01
N GLU A 105 -19.23 6.74 1.71
CA GLU A 105 -19.95 5.81 0.84
C GLU A 105 -19.04 4.76 0.19
N SER A 106 -17.73 4.92 0.33
CA SER A 106 -16.72 4.02 -0.24
C SER A 106 -15.83 3.38 0.83
N LYS A 107 -15.05 2.39 0.43
CA LYS A 107 -14.01 1.83 1.29
C LYS A 107 -12.91 2.86 1.55
N THR A 108 -12.29 2.79 2.72
CA THR A 108 -11.21 3.71 3.10
C THR A 108 -10.02 3.61 2.15
N ILE A 109 -9.70 2.37 1.70
CA ILE A 109 -8.70 2.14 0.67
C ILE A 109 -9.35 1.51 -0.56
N VAL A 110 -9.13 2.09 -1.72
CA VAL A 110 -9.54 1.56 -3.02
C VAL A 110 -8.31 1.10 -3.78
N LEU A 111 -8.23 -0.19 -4.07
CA LEU A 111 -7.19 -0.77 -4.92
C LEU A 111 -7.67 -0.71 -6.38
N LYS A 112 -6.77 -0.30 -7.28
CA LYS A 112 -6.98 -0.19 -8.74
C LYS A 112 -5.91 -0.95 -9.49
#